data_a0f6496b803c2a9cda04a12e1212b6c8
#
_entry.id   a0f6496b803c2a9cda04a12e1212b6c8
#
_cell.length_a   1.000
_cell.length_b   1.000
_cell.length_c   1.000
_cell.angle_alpha   90.00
_cell.angle_beta   90.00
_cell.angle_gamma   90.00
#
_symmetry.space_group_name_H-M   'P 1'
#
loop_
_entity.id
_entity.type
_entity.pdbx_description
1 polymer ?
#
loop_
_entity_poly.entity_id
_entity_poly.type
_entity_poly.pdbx_seq_one_letter_code
_entity_poly.pdbx_strand_id
1 'polypeptide(L)'
;MKFFKSLFVLVFLTSTYCFPQDKVITLEEIWNGSFRTERLDALHSMNNGQQYTVLNFDRKTRSTSVDVYDYKTLQKVETLVSSVNLEGVDYFMDYSFNDDETKLLLATDLESIYRYSALGEYYVYDLKSKSLTKVAEEKIQEPTFSPDGNKIAYGYGNNLFVKDLVSGTTKQITFDGEKNRIINGITDWVYEEEFGFVRAFQWNAEGSYLAYIRFDETEVPEFSMDIYGTGLYPTEETFKYPKAGEKNSLVSLHIYDFKNDKTKEVEVNKPYSDFYIPRIKWTNDSNVLSAQYMNRHQNELDLWLINAKDHTSELALEERDEAYVDITDNLTFLKDNSFIWTSEKDGYNHIYHYDKHGKLINQVTKGNWEVTNYYGFDEKNDRIFYQSVENGSINRDVYSIKLNGRDKERLTKSEGTNNASFSADFSYFINTYSSATTPPEYTLNSAASGNLIKSIKDNDALSQKLSEYKTSVKEFSTININGYDMNMWM
;
A
#
# COMPACT_ATOMS: atom_id res chain seq x y z
N MET A 1 51.44 -10.86 -82.19
CA MET A 1 51.78 -11.07 -80.77
C MET A 1 51.36 -9.88 -80.02
N LYS A 2 50.18 -9.94 -79.35
CA LYS A 2 49.60 -8.81 -78.58
C LYS A 2 49.76 -9.13 -77.12
N PHE A 3 50.49 -8.29 -76.40
CA PHE A 3 50.63 -8.38 -74.94
C PHE A 3 49.44 -7.70 -74.27
N PHE A 4 48.68 -8.49 -73.50
CA PHE A 4 47.65 -7.94 -72.56
C PHE A 4 48.34 -7.60 -71.24
N LYS A 5 48.31 -6.32 -70.84
CA LYS A 5 48.68 -5.88 -69.49
C LYS A 5 47.43 -5.88 -68.64
N SER A 6 47.32 -6.85 -67.70
CA SER A 6 46.28 -6.79 -66.63
C SER A 6 46.69 -5.84 -65.49
N LEU A 7 45.96 -4.81 -65.33
CA LEU A 7 46.09 -3.89 -64.19
C LEU A 7 45.29 -4.43 -63.01
N PHE A 8 45.95 -4.92 -61.96
CA PHE A 8 45.31 -5.29 -60.69
C PHE A 8 45.10 -4.05 -59.85
N VAL A 9 43.85 -3.59 -59.70
CA VAL A 9 43.47 -2.55 -58.74
C VAL A 9 43.23 -3.19 -57.40
N LEU A 10 44.11 -2.98 -56.41
CA LEU A 10 44.00 -3.41 -55.05
C LEU A 10 43.13 -2.36 -54.29
N VAL A 11 41.85 -2.69 -54.09
CA VAL A 11 40.97 -1.85 -53.25
C VAL A 11 41.26 -2.16 -51.78
N PHE A 12 41.95 -1.29 -51.08
CA PHE A 12 42.07 -1.30 -49.63
C PHE A 12 40.74 -0.89 -49.00
N LEU A 13 39.97 -1.84 -48.55
CA LEU A 13 38.85 -1.64 -47.62
C LEU A 13 39.42 -1.31 -46.25
N THR A 14 39.61 -0.01 -45.98
CA THR A 14 39.80 0.45 -44.59
C THR A 14 38.48 0.35 -43.86
N SER A 15 38.25 -0.77 -43.16
CA SER A 15 37.22 -0.84 -42.13
C SER A 15 37.65 0.08 -40.99
N THR A 16 37.08 1.27 -40.94
CA THR A 16 37.12 2.11 -39.75
C THR A 16 36.33 1.40 -38.64
N TYR A 17 37.04 0.70 -37.80
CA TYR A 17 36.46 0.29 -36.50
C TYR A 17 36.22 1.57 -35.73
N CYS A 18 34.99 2.04 -35.78
CA CYS A 18 34.50 3.07 -34.83
C CYS A 18 34.38 2.36 -33.49
N PHE A 19 35.42 2.42 -32.67
CA PHE A 19 35.24 2.08 -31.24
C PHE A 19 34.32 3.13 -30.67
N PRO A 20 33.20 2.75 -30.08
CA PRO A 20 32.39 3.72 -29.35
C PRO A 20 33.29 4.29 -28.25
N GLN A 21 33.43 5.61 -28.25
CA GLN A 21 34.15 6.30 -27.19
C GLN A 21 33.26 6.15 -25.96
N ASP A 22 33.63 5.31 -25.00
CA ASP A 22 32.88 5.10 -23.76
C ASP A 22 32.72 6.43 -23.06
N LYS A 23 31.50 6.95 -23.05
CA LYS A 23 31.16 8.18 -22.31
C LYS A 23 31.30 7.92 -20.82
N VAL A 24 31.71 8.93 -20.09
CA VAL A 24 31.74 8.91 -18.62
C VAL A 24 30.52 9.69 -18.12
N ILE A 25 29.80 9.09 -17.18
CA ILE A 25 28.64 9.74 -16.54
C ILE A 25 29.11 10.99 -15.78
N THR A 26 28.46 12.12 -16.03
CA THR A 26 28.73 13.40 -15.36
C THR A 26 27.69 13.66 -14.26
N LEU A 27 28.04 14.54 -13.32
CA LEU A 27 27.08 14.96 -12.27
C LEU A 27 25.88 15.69 -12.88
N GLU A 28 26.08 16.49 -13.91
CA GLU A 28 25.03 17.18 -14.64
C GLU A 28 24.03 16.20 -15.24
N GLU A 29 24.49 15.11 -15.84
CA GLU A 29 23.62 14.11 -16.45
C GLU A 29 22.80 13.32 -15.40
N ILE A 30 23.37 13.11 -14.21
CA ILE A 30 22.64 12.48 -13.09
C ILE A 30 21.47 13.38 -12.65
N TRP A 31 21.74 14.68 -12.46
CA TRP A 31 20.77 15.60 -11.88
C TRP A 31 19.79 16.21 -12.88
N ASN A 32 20.13 16.29 -14.16
CA ASN A 32 19.25 16.85 -15.18
C ASN A 32 18.20 15.86 -15.71
N GLY A 33 18.17 14.62 -15.18
CA GLY A 33 17.24 13.60 -15.59
C GLY A 33 17.62 12.83 -16.85
N SER A 34 18.89 12.91 -17.31
CA SER A 34 19.38 12.20 -18.49
C SER A 34 19.17 10.67 -18.44
N PHE A 35 19.12 10.09 -17.25
CA PHE A 35 18.93 8.65 -17.00
C PHE A 35 17.58 8.35 -16.35
N ARG A 36 16.59 9.21 -16.54
CA ARG A 36 15.27 9.02 -15.95
C ARG A 36 14.57 7.83 -16.60
N THR A 37 14.09 6.90 -15.76
CA THR A 37 13.24 5.79 -16.19
C THR A 37 11.84 6.29 -16.52
N GLU A 38 11.21 5.73 -17.53
CA GLU A 38 9.76 5.78 -17.66
C GLU A 38 9.12 4.92 -16.56
N ARG A 39 8.08 5.44 -15.94
CA ARG A 39 7.33 4.76 -14.89
C ARG A 39 5.85 4.69 -15.26
N LEU A 40 5.14 3.76 -14.68
CA LEU A 40 3.68 3.79 -14.66
C LEU A 40 3.21 4.73 -13.55
N ASP A 41 2.14 5.47 -13.83
CA ASP A 41 1.41 6.19 -12.81
C ASP A 41 0.69 5.19 -11.91
N ALA A 42 0.42 5.59 -10.66
CA ALA A 42 -0.39 4.79 -9.76
C ALA A 42 -1.76 4.54 -10.39
N LEU A 43 -2.21 3.30 -10.33
CA LEU A 43 -3.51 2.92 -10.88
C LEU A 43 -4.38 2.30 -9.79
N HIS A 44 -5.69 2.48 -9.92
CA HIS A 44 -6.69 1.83 -9.10
C HIS A 44 -7.51 0.88 -9.97
N SER A 45 -7.47 -0.43 -9.68
CA SER A 45 -8.28 -1.40 -10.40
C SER A 45 -9.75 -1.25 -10.02
N MET A 46 -10.62 -1.14 -11.00
CA MET A 46 -12.06 -1.07 -10.77
C MET A 46 -12.62 -2.46 -10.40
N ASN A 47 -13.73 -2.46 -9.65
CA ASN A 47 -14.40 -3.67 -9.16
C ASN A 47 -14.77 -4.67 -10.27
N ASN A 48 -14.98 -4.19 -11.50
CA ASN A 48 -15.26 -5.04 -12.65
C ASN A 48 -14.04 -5.89 -13.09
N GLY A 49 -12.84 -5.61 -12.58
CA GLY A 49 -11.59 -6.31 -12.90
C GLY A 49 -11.10 -6.15 -14.34
N GLN A 50 -11.85 -5.45 -15.20
CA GLN A 50 -11.52 -5.26 -16.61
C GLN A 50 -10.99 -3.86 -16.90
N GLN A 51 -11.18 -2.94 -15.98
CA GLN A 51 -10.80 -1.53 -16.09
C GLN A 51 -10.02 -1.07 -14.88
N TYR A 52 -9.27 0.00 -15.06
CA TYR A 52 -8.55 0.69 -14.00
C TYR A 52 -8.61 2.19 -14.22
N THR A 53 -8.44 2.95 -13.15
CA THR A 53 -8.40 4.40 -13.21
C THR A 53 -6.99 4.92 -12.90
N VAL A 54 -6.68 6.08 -13.47
CA VAL A 54 -5.43 6.81 -13.27
C VAL A 54 -5.76 8.28 -13.01
N LEU A 55 -5.06 8.87 -12.04
CA LEU A 55 -5.07 10.33 -11.83
C LEU A 55 -4.09 10.97 -12.81
N ASN A 56 -4.60 11.76 -13.75
CA ASN A 56 -3.81 12.46 -14.74
C ASN A 56 -3.72 13.95 -14.43
N PHE A 57 -2.55 14.54 -14.65
CA PHE A 57 -2.32 15.97 -14.54
C PHE A 57 -1.94 16.59 -15.89
N ASP A 58 -2.77 17.49 -16.39
CA ASP A 58 -2.47 18.28 -17.58
C ASP A 58 -1.71 19.56 -17.20
N ARG A 59 -0.43 19.62 -17.59
CA ARG A 59 0.46 20.76 -17.29
C ARG A 59 0.06 22.05 -18.01
N LYS A 60 -0.67 21.97 -19.13
CA LYS A 60 -1.06 23.14 -19.93
C LYS A 60 -2.24 23.85 -19.29
N THR A 61 -3.22 23.09 -18.90
CA THR A 61 -4.44 23.60 -18.25
C THR A 61 -4.29 23.69 -16.74
N ARG A 62 -3.27 23.05 -16.16
CA ARG A 62 -3.06 22.86 -14.71
C ARG A 62 -4.24 22.17 -14.03
N SER A 63 -4.86 21.27 -14.74
CA SER A 63 -6.03 20.53 -14.27
C SER A 63 -5.73 19.06 -14.02
N THR A 64 -6.54 18.43 -13.20
CA THR A 64 -6.48 16.99 -12.92
C THR A 64 -7.73 16.29 -13.42
N SER A 65 -7.59 15.02 -13.77
CA SER A 65 -8.71 14.16 -14.15
C SER A 65 -8.51 12.73 -13.66
N VAL A 66 -9.61 12.05 -13.37
CA VAL A 66 -9.64 10.61 -13.16
C VAL A 66 -10.13 9.96 -14.44
N ASP A 67 -9.23 9.25 -15.10
CA ASP A 67 -9.46 8.63 -16.39
C ASP A 67 -9.52 7.11 -16.27
N VAL A 68 -10.50 6.50 -16.93
CA VAL A 68 -10.69 5.05 -16.99
C VAL A 68 -9.96 4.48 -18.19
N TYR A 69 -9.25 3.39 -17.97
CA TYR A 69 -8.56 2.60 -19.00
C TYR A 69 -9.02 1.15 -18.97
N ASP A 70 -9.04 0.52 -20.12
CA ASP A 70 -9.29 -0.91 -20.26
C ASP A 70 -7.97 -1.70 -20.16
N TYR A 71 -7.91 -2.72 -19.30
CA TYR A 71 -6.71 -3.52 -19.10
C TYR A 71 -6.20 -4.17 -20.37
N LYS A 72 -7.08 -4.77 -21.15
CA LYS A 72 -6.71 -5.59 -22.32
C LYS A 72 -6.17 -4.77 -23.48
N THR A 73 -6.77 -3.60 -23.71
CA THR A 73 -6.39 -2.71 -24.80
C THR A 73 -5.37 -1.66 -24.37
N LEU A 74 -5.31 -1.33 -23.08
CA LEU A 74 -4.56 -0.21 -22.48
C LEU A 74 -4.99 1.16 -23.06
N GLN A 75 -6.22 1.25 -23.57
CA GLN A 75 -6.76 2.47 -24.11
C GLN A 75 -7.65 3.17 -23.09
N LYS A 76 -7.60 4.49 -23.10
CA LYS A 76 -8.54 5.30 -22.34
C LYS A 76 -9.96 5.06 -22.85
N VAL A 77 -10.87 4.79 -21.93
CA VAL A 77 -12.30 4.56 -22.18
C VAL A 77 -13.09 5.84 -22.01
N GLU A 78 -12.91 6.52 -20.86
CA GLU A 78 -13.61 7.74 -20.51
C GLU A 78 -12.87 8.56 -19.44
N THR A 79 -13.38 9.75 -19.16
CA THR A 79 -13.03 10.56 -18.00
C THR A 79 -14.20 10.60 -17.04
N LEU A 80 -14.01 10.15 -15.80
CA LEU A 80 -15.05 10.16 -14.76
C LEU A 80 -15.29 11.58 -14.22
N VAL A 81 -14.21 12.29 -13.94
CA VAL A 81 -14.21 13.65 -13.42
C VAL A 81 -12.98 14.42 -13.92
N SER A 82 -13.14 15.71 -14.18
CA SER A 82 -12.04 16.62 -14.48
C SER A 82 -12.25 17.91 -13.73
N SER A 83 -11.20 18.44 -13.12
CA SER A 83 -11.25 19.70 -12.36
C SER A 83 -11.63 20.91 -13.20
N VAL A 84 -11.42 20.85 -14.52
CA VAL A 84 -11.90 21.90 -15.46
C VAL A 84 -13.40 22.12 -15.38
N ASN A 85 -14.16 21.06 -15.01
CA ASN A 85 -15.62 21.09 -14.95
C ASN A 85 -16.18 21.22 -13.53
N LEU A 86 -15.30 21.42 -12.53
CA LEU A 86 -15.70 21.56 -11.13
C LEU A 86 -15.65 23.04 -10.70
N GLU A 87 -16.72 23.48 -10.05
CA GLU A 87 -16.75 24.82 -9.49
C GLU A 87 -16.04 24.82 -8.12
N GLY A 88 -15.06 25.72 -7.95
CA GLY A 88 -14.33 25.88 -6.70
C GLY A 88 -13.23 24.84 -6.43
N VAL A 89 -12.92 23.96 -7.40
CA VAL A 89 -11.82 22.99 -7.31
C VAL A 89 -10.97 23.05 -8.58
N ASP A 90 -9.88 23.80 -8.53
CA ASP A 90 -9.00 23.97 -9.69
C ASP A 90 -8.19 22.69 -10.01
N TYR A 91 -7.83 21.94 -8.99
CA TYR A 91 -7.16 20.63 -9.08
C TYR A 91 -7.41 19.80 -7.83
N PHE A 92 -7.23 18.50 -7.93
CA PHE A 92 -7.21 17.56 -6.80
C PHE A 92 -5.97 16.68 -6.90
N MET A 93 -5.44 16.31 -5.74
CA MET A 93 -4.14 15.65 -5.61
C MET A 93 -4.26 14.14 -5.42
N ASP A 94 -5.45 13.68 -5.02
CA ASP A 94 -5.76 12.28 -4.78
C ASP A 94 -7.27 12.02 -4.90
N TYR A 95 -7.65 10.77 -5.05
CA TYR A 95 -9.04 10.34 -5.10
C TYR A 95 -9.21 8.92 -4.55
N SER A 96 -10.39 8.64 -4.03
CA SER A 96 -10.83 7.27 -3.71
C SER A 96 -12.30 7.08 -4.07
N PHE A 97 -12.67 5.82 -4.36
CA PHE A 97 -14.05 5.46 -4.60
C PHE A 97 -14.75 5.07 -3.31
N ASN A 98 -16.09 5.16 -3.30
CA ASN A 98 -16.90 4.36 -2.41
C ASN A 98 -17.02 2.91 -2.92
N ASP A 99 -17.53 1.98 -2.10
CA ASP A 99 -17.49 0.52 -2.39
C ASP A 99 -18.17 0.12 -3.73
N ASP A 100 -19.22 0.80 -4.14
CA ASP A 100 -19.95 0.54 -5.40
C ASP A 100 -19.47 1.37 -6.60
N GLU A 101 -18.40 2.14 -6.45
CA GLU A 101 -17.79 3.00 -7.47
C GLU A 101 -18.75 4.00 -8.11
N THR A 102 -19.76 4.48 -7.34
CA THR A 102 -20.72 5.50 -7.80
C THR A 102 -20.34 6.91 -7.39
N LYS A 103 -19.41 7.06 -6.43
CA LYS A 103 -18.91 8.33 -5.90
C LYS A 103 -17.39 8.33 -5.81
N LEU A 104 -16.82 9.53 -5.97
CA LEU A 104 -15.41 9.80 -5.73
C LEU A 104 -15.26 10.76 -4.54
N LEU A 105 -14.32 10.46 -3.66
CA LEU A 105 -13.79 11.39 -2.69
C LEU A 105 -12.54 12.02 -3.31
N LEU A 106 -12.55 13.34 -3.50
CA LEU A 106 -11.45 14.09 -4.09
C LEU A 106 -10.72 14.86 -2.99
N ALA A 107 -9.38 14.72 -2.92
CA ALA A 107 -8.53 15.43 -1.98
C ALA A 107 -7.86 16.64 -2.64
N THR A 108 -7.95 17.79 -2.00
CA THR A 108 -7.30 19.03 -2.44
C THR A 108 -6.72 19.78 -1.24
N ASP A 109 -5.80 20.70 -1.51
CA ASP A 109 -5.16 21.56 -0.51
C ASP A 109 -4.59 20.79 0.70
N LEU A 110 -3.81 19.73 0.40
CA LEU A 110 -3.21 18.86 1.42
C LEU A 110 -2.03 19.56 2.10
N GLU A 111 -2.04 19.55 3.43
CA GLU A 111 -0.96 20.02 4.31
C GLU A 111 -0.43 18.84 5.13
N SER A 112 0.81 18.42 4.90
CA SER A 112 1.43 17.33 5.65
C SER A 112 1.58 17.69 7.12
N ILE A 113 1.26 16.74 8.02
CA ILE A 113 1.48 16.84 9.47
C ILE A 113 2.78 16.12 9.81
N TYR A 114 2.85 14.81 9.53
CA TYR A 114 4.05 13.98 9.67
C TYR A 114 4.39 13.33 8.32
N ARG A 115 4.91 12.11 8.33
CA ARG A 115 5.33 11.40 7.11
C ARG A 115 4.16 11.03 6.20
N TYR A 116 3.04 10.58 6.76
CA TYR A 116 1.87 10.07 6.03
C TYR A 116 0.62 10.89 6.28
N SER A 117 0.47 11.44 7.49
CA SER A 117 -0.71 12.20 7.87
C SER A 117 -0.75 13.58 7.21
N ALA A 118 -1.94 13.99 6.82
CA ALA A 118 -2.20 15.30 6.24
C ALA A 118 -3.57 15.83 6.65
N LEU A 119 -3.66 17.14 6.76
CA LEU A 119 -4.93 17.88 6.75
C LEU A 119 -5.25 18.25 5.30
N GLY A 120 -6.50 18.13 4.89
CA GLY A 120 -6.91 18.50 3.55
C GLY A 120 -8.36 18.93 3.43
N GLU A 121 -8.66 19.61 2.34
CA GLU A 121 -10.04 19.83 1.91
C GLU A 121 -10.49 18.66 1.05
N TYR A 122 -11.69 18.17 1.29
CA TYR A 122 -12.24 17.01 0.62
C TYR A 122 -13.63 17.25 0.08
N TYR A 123 -13.88 16.71 -1.11
CA TYR A 123 -15.15 16.82 -1.81
C TYR A 123 -15.64 15.45 -2.26
N VAL A 124 -16.95 15.22 -2.12
CA VAL A 124 -17.62 14.05 -2.72
C VAL A 124 -18.16 14.45 -4.08
N TYR A 125 -17.75 13.74 -5.12
CA TYR A 125 -18.29 13.87 -6.47
C TYR A 125 -19.16 12.65 -6.80
N ASP A 126 -20.45 12.87 -7.04
CA ASP A 126 -21.40 11.83 -7.44
C ASP A 126 -21.36 11.64 -8.96
N LEU A 127 -20.98 10.44 -9.40
CA LEU A 127 -20.78 10.14 -10.82
C LEU A 127 -22.06 10.19 -11.65
N LYS A 128 -23.23 9.98 -11.05
CA LYS A 128 -24.51 9.99 -11.73
C LYS A 128 -25.09 11.39 -11.85
N SER A 129 -25.19 12.11 -10.75
CA SER A 129 -25.74 13.47 -10.72
C SER A 129 -24.75 14.54 -11.17
N LYS A 130 -23.45 14.21 -11.21
CA LYS A 130 -22.33 15.14 -11.44
C LYS A 130 -22.27 16.27 -10.41
N SER A 131 -22.84 16.06 -9.23
CA SER A 131 -22.81 17.03 -8.14
C SER A 131 -21.53 16.91 -7.34
N LEU A 132 -21.04 18.06 -6.85
CA LEU A 132 -19.87 18.17 -5.97
C LEU A 132 -20.35 18.65 -4.59
N THR A 133 -19.95 17.96 -3.53
CA THR A 133 -20.32 18.32 -2.14
C THR A 133 -19.07 18.39 -1.28
N LYS A 134 -18.81 19.53 -0.65
CA LYS A 134 -17.71 19.66 0.33
C LYS A 134 -18.03 18.84 1.59
N VAL A 135 -17.04 18.07 2.08
CA VAL A 135 -17.22 17.19 3.24
C VAL A 135 -17.31 18.01 4.53
N ALA A 136 -16.41 18.95 4.74
CA ALA A 136 -16.37 19.85 5.90
C ALA A 136 -15.86 21.23 5.48
N GLU A 137 -16.14 22.26 6.26
CA GLU A 137 -15.61 23.61 6.01
C GLU A 137 -14.12 23.69 6.36
N GLU A 138 -13.74 23.02 7.41
CA GLU A 138 -12.36 22.93 7.89
C GLU A 138 -11.58 21.86 7.12
N LYS A 139 -10.25 21.93 7.17
CA LYS A 139 -9.37 20.83 6.74
C LYS A 139 -9.48 19.66 7.71
N ILE A 140 -9.65 18.46 7.17
CA ILE A 140 -9.91 17.22 7.92
C ILE A 140 -8.88 16.14 7.61
N GLN A 141 -8.87 15.07 8.39
CA GLN A 141 -7.99 13.93 8.23
C GLN A 141 -8.79 12.65 7.91
N GLU A 142 -8.24 11.80 7.06
CA GLU A 142 -8.69 10.42 6.79
C GLU A 142 -10.20 10.26 6.49
N PRO A 143 -10.83 11.12 5.69
CA PRO A 143 -12.23 10.94 5.37
C PRO A 143 -12.46 9.61 4.64
N THR A 144 -13.48 8.87 5.08
CA THR A 144 -13.75 7.50 4.59
C THR A 144 -15.25 7.27 4.45
N PHE A 145 -15.67 6.80 3.29
CA PHE A 145 -17.07 6.42 3.05
C PHE A 145 -17.55 5.32 3.99
N SER A 146 -18.81 5.40 4.41
CA SER A 146 -19.54 4.22 4.90
C SER A 146 -19.77 3.24 3.73
N PRO A 147 -19.95 1.93 3.98
CA PRO A 147 -20.13 0.95 2.91
C PRO A 147 -21.31 1.23 1.97
N ASP A 148 -22.38 1.84 2.47
CA ASP A 148 -23.53 2.29 1.67
C ASP A 148 -23.25 3.57 0.87
N GLY A 149 -22.08 4.19 1.01
CA GLY A 149 -21.68 5.43 0.33
C GLY A 149 -22.50 6.66 0.70
N ASN A 150 -23.27 6.63 1.81
CA ASN A 150 -24.16 7.72 2.22
C ASN A 150 -23.60 8.57 3.36
N LYS A 151 -22.51 8.14 3.99
CA LYS A 151 -21.84 8.87 5.07
C LYS A 151 -20.33 8.93 4.85
N ILE A 152 -19.69 9.94 5.46
CA ILE A 152 -18.22 10.05 5.55
C ILE A 152 -17.86 10.19 7.03
N ALA A 153 -17.02 9.27 7.53
CA ALA A 153 -16.34 9.43 8.82
C ALA A 153 -14.99 10.12 8.61
N TYR A 154 -14.58 11.00 9.52
CA TYR A 154 -13.32 11.73 9.42
C TYR A 154 -12.83 12.23 10.78
N GLY A 155 -11.53 12.52 10.88
CA GLY A 155 -10.90 13.17 12.03
C GLY A 155 -10.82 14.70 11.89
N TYR A 156 -11.16 15.42 12.94
CA TYR A 156 -10.95 16.87 13.08
C TYR A 156 -10.75 17.26 14.53
N GLY A 157 -9.73 18.07 14.83
CA GLY A 157 -9.43 18.52 16.20
C GLY A 157 -9.31 17.37 17.20
N ASN A 158 -8.64 16.28 16.81
CA ASN A 158 -8.45 15.04 17.57
C ASN A 158 -9.76 14.29 17.92
N ASN A 159 -10.87 14.63 17.27
CA ASN A 159 -12.16 13.97 17.44
C ASN A 159 -12.66 13.38 16.13
N LEU A 160 -13.54 12.36 16.25
CA LEU A 160 -14.23 11.74 15.13
C LEU A 160 -15.57 12.41 14.86
N PHE A 161 -15.86 12.59 13.58
CA PHE A 161 -17.11 13.14 13.05
C PHE A 161 -17.65 12.23 11.94
N VAL A 162 -18.96 12.31 11.72
CA VAL A 162 -19.65 11.64 10.62
C VAL A 162 -20.57 12.64 9.92
N LYS A 163 -20.31 12.85 8.62
CA LYS A 163 -21.17 13.59 7.71
C LYS A 163 -22.16 12.65 7.06
N ASP A 164 -23.44 12.93 7.13
CA ASP A 164 -24.48 12.29 6.34
C ASP A 164 -24.66 13.08 5.03
N LEU A 165 -24.38 12.42 3.91
CA LEU A 165 -24.39 13.05 2.58
C LEU A 165 -25.80 13.28 2.03
N VAL A 166 -26.80 12.56 2.57
CA VAL A 166 -28.20 12.68 2.15
C VAL A 166 -28.88 13.86 2.86
N SER A 167 -28.74 13.95 4.17
CA SER A 167 -29.32 15.04 4.96
C SER A 167 -28.45 16.30 5.01
N GLY A 168 -27.15 16.16 4.68
CA GLY A 168 -26.15 17.23 4.82
C GLY A 168 -25.74 17.52 6.28
N THR A 169 -26.21 16.76 7.25
CA THR A 169 -25.89 16.97 8.66
C THR A 169 -24.56 16.33 9.06
N THR A 170 -23.87 16.95 10.01
CA THR A 170 -22.64 16.40 10.59
C THR A 170 -22.88 16.07 12.06
N LYS A 171 -22.45 14.89 12.49
CA LYS A 171 -22.50 14.43 13.87
C LYS A 171 -21.10 14.24 14.42
N GLN A 172 -20.82 14.85 15.57
CA GLN A 172 -19.62 14.56 16.34
C GLN A 172 -19.80 13.25 17.13
N ILE A 173 -18.80 12.37 17.08
CA ILE A 173 -18.82 11.04 17.71
C ILE A 173 -18.06 11.03 19.04
N THR A 174 -16.90 11.70 19.09
CA THR A 174 -16.06 11.81 20.29
C THR A 174 -15.90 13.26 20.70
N PHE A 175 -15.66 13.55 22.01
CA PHE A 175 -15.73 14.89 22.55
C PHE A 175 -14.55 15.27 23.45
N ASP A 176 -13.63 14.35 23.70
CA ASP A 176 -12.50 14.51 24.62
C ASP A 176 -11.16 14.74 23.91
N GLY A 177 -11.17 14.85 22.58
CA GLY A 177 -9.98 15.13 21.78
C GLY A 177 -9.34 16.47 22.15
N GLU A 178 -8.03 16.44 22.44
CA GLU A 178 -7.23 17.60 22.83
C GLU A 178 -5.80 17.43 22.35
N LYS A 179 -5.22 18.46 21.74
CA LYS A 179 -3.83 18.43 21.23
C LYS A 179 -2.85 18.07 22.34
N ASN A 180 -1.92 17.18 22.05
CA ASN A 180 -0.89 16.66 22.98
C ASN A 180 -1.46 15.94 24.22
N ARG A 181 -2.71 15.47 24.15
CA ARG A 181 -3.35 14.72 25.25
C ARG A 181 -4.19 13.54 24.76
N ILE A 182 -5.22 13.80 23.96
CA ILE A 182 -6.18 12.75 23.56
C ILE A 182 -6.41 12.83 22.06
N ILE A 183 -6.26 11.69 21.38
CA ILE A 183 -6.57 11.55 19.96
C ILE A 183 -7.55 10.40 19.76
N ASN A 184 -8.61 10.65 19.01
CA ASN A 184 -9.64 9.64 18.70
C ASN A 184 -9.64 9.30 17.21
N GLY A 185 -9.37 8.03 16.87
CA GLY A 185 -9.51 7.50 15.52
C GLY A 185 -8.45 7.94 14.51
N ILE A 186 -7.51 8.77 14.91
CA ILE A 186 -6.31 9.12 14.17
C ILE A 186 -5.12 8.69 15.03
N THR A 187 -4.03 8.24 14.42
CA THR A 187 -2.87 7.75 15.19
C THR A 187 -2.07 8.89 15.81
N ASP A 188 -1.36 8.55 16.88
CA ASP A 188 -0.25 9.34 17.38
C ASP A 188 1.01 9.17 16.49
N TRP A 189 2.08 9.88 16.82
CA TRP A 189 3.34 9.82 16.06
C TRP A 189 3.94 8.41 16.00
N VAL A 190 3.92 7.64 17.10
CA VAL A 190 4.49 6.29 17.19
C VAL A 190 3.78 5.33 16.23
N TYR A 191 2.46 5.34 16.20
CA TYR A 191 1.69 4.45 15.33
C TYR A 191 1.83 4.83 13.85
N GLU A 192 1.95 6.12 13.55
CA GLU A 192 2.21 6.54 12.18
C GLU A 192 3.59 6.09 11.68
N GLU A 193 4.64 6.31 12.49
CA GLU A 193 6.02 6.01 12.07
C GLU A 193 6.38 4.53 12.17
N GLU A 194 5.97 3.83 13.26
CA GLU A 194 6.39 2.46 13.54
C GLU A 194 5.42 1.42 13.00
N PHE A 195 4.12 1.70 13.01
CA PHE A 195 3.11 0.77 12.48
C PHE A 195 2.58 1.16 11.09
N GLY A 196 2.97 2.31 10.54
CA GLY A 196 2.77 2.70 9.16
C GLY A 196 1.33 2.98 8.76
N PHE A 197 0.48 3.50 9.66
CA PHE A 197 -0.89 3.89 9.33
C PHE A 197 -1.32 5.15 10.07
N VAL A 198 -2.34 5.84 9.53
CA VAL A 198 -2.88 7.08 10.11
C VAL A 198 -4.32 6.88 10.58
N ARG A 199 -5.15 6.23 9.76
CA ARG A 199 -6.56 6.03 10.06
C ARG A 199 -6.77 4.91 11.08
N ALA A 200 -7.07 5.26 12.31
CA ALA A 200 -7.32 4.35 13.42
C ALA A 200 -8.82 4.12 13.68
N PHE A 201 -9.67 4.18 12.65
CA PHE A 201 -11.09 3.85 12.72
C PHE A 201 -11.55 3.06 11.48
N GLN A 202 -12.61 2.25 11.64
CA GLN A 202 -13.18 1.46 10.56
C GLN A 202 -14.68 1.26 10.69
N TRP A 203 -15.39 1.40 9.57
CA TRP A 203 -16.78 1.01 9.44
C TRP A 203 -16.92 -0.52 9.39
N ASN A 204 -17.99 -1.07 10.01
CA ASN A 204 -18.40 -2.43 9.70
C ASN A 204 -19.13 -2.48 8.34
N ALA A 205 -19.29 -3.67 7.76
CA ALA A 205 -19.86 -3.84 6.40
C ALA A 205 -21.29 -3.29 6.24
N GLU A 206 -22.07 -3.16 7.31
CA GLU A 206 -23.42 -2.59 7.27
C GLU A 206 -23.49 -1.07 7.57
N GLY A 207 -22.36 -0.44 7.91
CA GLY A 207 -22.31 0.98 8.32
C GLY A 207 -23.08 1.26 9.61
N SER A 208 -23.35 0.21 10.42
CA SER A 208 -24.07 0.28 11.70
C SER A 208 -23.16 0.50 12.90
N TYR A 209 -21.86 0.18 12.76
CA TYR A 209 -20.83 0.39 13.77
C TYR A 209 -19.63 1.11 13.19
N LEU A 210 -18.97 1.92 14.04
CA LEU A 210 -17.67 2.53 13.77
C LEU A 210 -16.72 2.13 14.91
N ALA A 211 -15.74 1.27 14.63
CA ALA A 211 -14.67 0.93 15.58
C ALA A 211 -13.57 1.98 15.47
N TYR A 212 -12.95 2.36 16.60
CA TYR A 212 -11.81 3.27 16.60
C TYR A 212 -10.90 3.04 17.80
N ILE A 213 -9.62 3.39 17.63
CA ILE A 213 -8.61 3.41 18.68
C ILE A 213 -8.54 4.82 19.26
N ARG A 214 -8.52 4.92 20.58
CA ARG A 214 -8.28 6.15 21.34
C ARG A 214 -6.87 6.08 21.91
N PHE A 215 -6.13 7.17 21.78
CA PHE A 215 -4.78 7.35 22.27
C PHE A 215 -4.78 8.41 23.37
N ASP A 216 -4.28 8.05 24.55
CA ASP A 216 -4.00 8.99 25.63
C ASP A 216 -2.49 9.22 25.72
N GLU A 217 -2.03 10.31 25.12
CA GLU A 217 -0.61 10.70 25.06
C GLU A 217 -0.22 11.68 26.18
N THR A 218 -1.08 11.85 27.21
CA THR A 218 -0.86 12.81 28.30
C THR A 218 0.52 12.63 28.95
N GLU A 219 0.94 11.38 29.18
CA GLU A 219 2.21 11.08 29.83
C GLU A 219 3.39 10.87 28.86
N VAL A 220 3.15 10.94 27.54
CA VAL A 220 4.21 10.88 26.53
C VAL A 220 5.03 12.18 26.60
N PRO A 221 6.39 12.09 26.61
CA PRO A 221 7.22 13.29 26.61
C PRO A 221 7.03 14.16 25.38
N GLU A 222 7.19 15.47 25.56
CA GLU A 222 7.16 16.44 24.48
C GLU A 222 8.55 16.63 23.87
N PHE A 223 8.59 16.85 22.58
CA PHE A 223 9.77 17.23 21.82
C PHE A 223 9.46 18.50 21.04
N SER A 224 10.38 19.46 21.11
CA SER A 224 10.27 20.71 20.36
C SER A 224 11.37 20.79 19.32
N MET A 225 11.03 21.30 18.14
CA MET A 225 11.99 21.59 17.08
C MET A 225 11.73 22.92 16.41
N ASP A 226 12.81 23.58 15.99
CA ASP A 226 12.74 24.81 15.24
C ASP A 226 12.45 24.55 13.77
N ILE A 227 11.36 25.11 13.25
CA ILE A 227 11.00 25.06 11.83
C ILE A 227 11.47 26.34 11.13
N TYR A 228 12.49 26.20 10.28
CA TYR A 228 13.08 27.27 9.49
C TYR A 228 12.30 27.44 8.18
N GLY A 229 11.40 28.41 8.14
CA GLY A 229 10.71 28.83 6.94
C GLY A 229 11.46 29.93 6.17
N THR A 230 10.74 30.80 5.50
CA THR A 230 11.30 31.96 4.75
C THR A 230 11.50 33.21 5.65
N GLY A 231 11.08 33.15 6.91
CA GLY A 231 11.22 34.24 7.88
C GLY A 231 12.64 34.34 8.45
N LEU A 232 12.92 35.44 9.17
CA LEU A 232 14.21 35.65 9.84
C LEU A 232 14.40 34.77 11.08
N TYR A 233 13.31 34.35 11.69
CA TYR A 233 13.31 33.53 12.89
C TYR A 233 12.53 32.25 12.65
N PRO A 234 12.95 31.09 13.22
CA PRO A 234 12.16 29.87 13.19
C PRO A 234 10.88 30.01 14.00
N THR A 235 9.92 29.15 13.69
CA THR A 235 8.79 28.87 14.58
C THR A 235 9.08 27.59 15.33
N GLU A 236 8.74 27.51 16.63
CA GLU A 236 8.88 26.29 17.42
C GLU A 236 7.64 25.42 17.21
N GLU A 237 7.83 24.14 16.87
CA GLU A 237 6.79 23.14 16.84
C GLU A 237 7.00 22.14 17.96
N THR A 238 5.99 21.92 18.79
CA THR A 238 6.02 20.99 19.93
C THR A 238 4.95 19.92 19.73
N PHE A 239 5.38 18.65 19.83
CA PHE A 239 4.52 17.48 19.69
C PHE A 239 5.01 16.34 20.61
N LYS A 240 4.17 15.33 20.81
CA LYS A 240 4.49 14.15 21.61
C LYS A 240 5.42 13.21 20.85
N TYR A 241 6.58 12.90 21.48
CA TYR A 241 7.61 12.07 20.86
C TYR A 241 8.37 11.30 21.94
N PRO A 242 8.05 10.01 22.14
CA PRO A 242 8.76 9.19 23.12
C PRO A 242 10.12 8.77 22.58
N LYS A 243 11.18 9.00 23.31
CA LYS A 243 12.48 8.39 23.03
C LYS A 243 12.50 6.95 23.56
N ALA A 244 13.51 6.17 23.12
CA ALA A 244 13.64 4.78 23.54
C ALA A 244 13.62 4.64 25.07
N GLY A 245 12.74 3.75 25.57
CA GLY A 245 12.56 3.47 27.00
C GLY A 245 11.58 4.41 27.72
N GLU A 246 11.05 5.45 27.07
CA GLU A 246 10.05 6.33 27.65
C GLU A 246 8.62 5.80 27.46
N LYS A 247 7.65 6.49 28.07
CA LYS A 247 6.24 6.09 27.99
C LYS A 247 5.66 6.34 26.59
N ASN A 248 4.89 5.38 26.08
CA ASN A 248 4.02 5.55 24.93
C ASN A 248 2.62 5.98 25.35
N SER A 249 1.78 6.30 24.38
CA SER A 249 0.35 6.53 24.60
C SER A 249 -0.31 5.29 25.22
N LEU A 250 -1.22 5.51 26.15
CA LEU A 250 -2.14 4.47 26.57
C LEU A 250 -3.24 4.35 25.53
N VAL A 251 -3.49 3.13 25.06
CA VAL A 251 -4.46 2.89 23.99
C VAL A 251 -5.66 2.11 24.47
N SER A 252 -6.82 2.43 23.92
CA SER A 252 -8.07 1.69 24.13
C SER A 252 -8.86 1.57 22.83
N LEU A 253 -9.58 0.46 22.68
CA LEU A 253 -10.43 0.18 21.53
C LEU A 253 -11.88 0.50 21.87
N HIS A 254 -12.56 1.21 20.99
CA HIS A 254 -13.94 1.62 21.17
C HIS A 254 -14.80 1.25 19.97
N ILE A 255 -16.08 0.97 20.19
CA ILE A 255 -17.08 0.75 19.15
C ILE A 255 -18.25 1.70 19.38
N TYR A 256 -18.53 2.55 18.39
CA TYR A 256 -19.70 3.38 18.34
C TYR A 256 -20.84 2.67 17.62
N ASP A 257 -22.00 2.58 18.27
CA ASP A 257 -23.24 2.00 17.74
C ASP A 257 -24.18 3.13 17.27
N PHE A 258 -24.39 3.23 15.95
CA PHE A 258 -25.25 4.27 15.35
C PHE A 258 -26.72 4.11 15.70
N LYS A 259 -27.19 2.89 15.96
CA LYS A 259 -28.58 2.61 16.30
C LYS A 259 -28.92 3.09 17.72
N ASN A 260 -28.02 2.88 18.66
CA ASN A 260 -28.21 3.19 20.06
C ASN A 260 -27.60 4.55 20.45
N ASP A 261 -26.86 5.18 19.54
CA ASP A 261 -26.14 6.45 19.75
C ASP A 261 -25.21 6.39 20.97
N LYS A 262 -24.37 5.33 21.01
CA LYS A 262 -23.50 5.06 22.16
C LYS A 262 -22.16 4.51 21.72
N THR A 263 -21.13 5.00 22.41
CA THR A 263 -19.80 4.39 22.37
C THR A 263 -19.64 3.42 23.56
N LYS A 264 -18.97 2.31 23.31
CA LYS A 264 -18.52 1.39 24.34
C LYS A 264 -17.04 1.06 24.14
N GLU A 265 -16.28 1.13 25.22
CA GLU A 265 -14.93 0.61 25.28
C GLU A 265 -14.95 -0.93 25.23
N VAL A 266 -14.02 -1.50 24.49
CA VAL A 266 -13.84 -2.95 24.33
C VAL A 266 -12.92 -3.47 25.42
N GLU A 267 -13.41 -4.42 26.21
CA GLU A 267 -12.61 -5.18 27.16
C GLU A 267 -12.41 -6.60 26.64
N VAL A 268 -11.15 -7.06 26.61
CA VAL A 268 -10.82 -8.45 26.24
C VAL A 268 -10.52 -9.27 27.50
N ASN A 269 -10.71 -10.60 27.44
CA ASN A 269 -10.59 -11.49 28.60
C ASN A 269 -9.13 -11.79 29.02
N LYS A 270 -8.19 -10.91 28.71
CA LYS A 270 -6.77 -10.98 29.09
C LYS A 270 -6.31 -9.57 29.51
N PRO A 271 -5.68 -9.42 30.68
CA PRO A 271 -5.14 -8.12 31.07
C PRO A 271 -3.92 -7.77 30.22
N TYR A 272 -3.88 -6.55 29.75
CA TYR A 272 -2.72 -5.96 29.08
C TYR A 272 -2.23 -4.74 29.86
N SER A 273 -0.93 -4.55 29.90
CA SER A 273 -0.30 -3.35 30.43
C SER A 273 0.82 -2.95 29.47
N ASP A 274 0.91 -1.68 29.13
CA ASP A 274 1.91 -1.15 28.18
C ASP A 274 1.93 -1.98 26.88
N PHE A 275 0.89 -1.82 26.07
CA PHE A 275 0.63 -2.61 24.87
C PHE A 275 0.23 -1.72 23.69
N TYR A 276 0.23 -2.31 22.51
CA TYR A 276 -0.21 -1.69 21.25
C TYR A 276 -1.46 -2.39 20.69
N ILE A 277 -2.24 -1.64 19.93
CA ILE A 277 -3.30 -2.16 19.04
C ILE A 277 -2.92 -1.80 17.61
N PRO A 278 -1.96 -2.52 16.98
CA PRO A 278 -1.42 -2.13 15.69
C PRO A 278 -2.41 -2.24 14.54
N ARG A 279 -3.44 -3.10 14.65
CA ARG A 279 -4.45 -3.27 13.59
C ARG A 279 -5.82 -3.61 14.15
N ILE A 280 -6.86 -3.07 13.52
CA ILE A 280 -8.25 -3.49 13.67
C ILE A 280 -8.84 -3.78 12.30
N LYS A 281 -9.71 -4.78 12.18
CA LYS A 281 -10.37 -5.13 10.93
C LYS A 281 -11.68 -5.87 11.18
N TRP A 282 -12.77 -5.40 10.58
CA TRP A 282 -14.03 -6.14 10.61
C TRP A 282 -13.93 -7.44 9.83
N THR A 283 -14.59 -8.49 10.32
CA THR A 283 -14.75 -9.75 9.60
C THR A 283 -15.89 -9.62 8.56
N ASN A 284 -16.18 -10.70 7.83
CA ASN A 284 -17.39 -10.71 6.98
C ASN A 284 -18.70 -10.88 7.78
N ASP A 285 -18.64 -11.14 9.09
CA ASP A 285 -19.76 -10.93 9.99
C ASP A 285 -19.74 -9.47 10.48
N SER A 286 -20.74 -8.70 10.08
CA SER A 286 -20.85 -7.26 10.44
C SER A 286 -20.84 -6.97 11.94
N ASN A 287 -21.00 -7.99 12.78
CA ASN A 287 -20.98 -7.84 14.24
C ASN A 287 -19.65 -8.22 14.88
N VAL A 288 -18.69 -8.72 14.11
CA VAL A 288 -17.42 -9.23 14.66
C VAL A 288 -16.26 -8.40 14.15
N LEU A 289 -15.59 -7.71 15.06
CA LEU A 289 -14.35 -6.97 14.84
C LEU A 289 -13.17 -7.85 15.22
N SER A 290 -12.14 -7.92 14.39
CA SER A 290 -10.82 -8.42 14.79
C SER A 290 -9.92 -7.28 15.24
N ALA A 291 -9.09 -7.54 16.27
CA ALA A 291 -8.09 -6.60 16.75
C ALA A 291 -6.81 -7.33 17.12
N GLN A 292 -5.69 -6.82 16.66
CA GLN A 292 -4.36 -7.30 17.05
C GLN A 292 -3.93 -6.54 18.31
N TYR A 293 -3.50 -7.26 19.35
CA TYR A 293 -2.94 -6.72 20.57
C TYR A 293 -1.48 -7.20 20.68
N MET A 294 -0.56 -6.29 20.85
CA MET A 294 0.88 -6.60 20.91
C MET A 294 1.50 -6.02 22.16
N ASN A 295 2.36 -6.79 22.84
CA ASN A 295 3.06 -6.29 24.01
C ASN A 295 4.14 -5.25 23.62
N ARG A 296 4.63 -4.47 24.60
CA ARG A 296 5.67 -3.45 24.40
C ARG A 296 6.97 -4.00 23.81
N HIS A 297 7.35 -5.22 24.15
CA HIS A 297 8.55 -5.86 23.63
C HIS A 297 8.39 -6.38 22.20
N GLN A 298 7.20 -6.35 21.65
CA GLN A 298 6.88 -6.79 20.28
C GLN A 298 7.28 -8.24 20.00
N ASN A 299 7.18 -9.08 20.99
CA ASN A 299 7.45 -10.53 20.90
C ASN A 299 6.23 -11.41 21.24
N GLU A 300 5.10 -10.76 21.52
CA GLU A 300 3.79 -11.39 21.73
C GLU A 300 2.71 -10.60 20.99
N LEU A 301 1.99 -11.26 20.10
CA LEU A 301 0.85 -10.72 19.37
C LEU A 301 -0.36 -11.64 19.52
N ASP A 302 -1.49 -11.08 19.90
CA ASP A 302 -2.78 -11.78 20.07
C ASP A 302 -3.77 -11.21 19.04
N LEU A 303 -4.47 -12.10 18.32
CA LEU A 303 -5.61 -11.73 17.47
C LEU A 303 -6.90 -12.03 18.20
N TRP A 304 -7.64 -10.99 18.55
CA TRP A 304 -8.93 -11.08 19.20
C TRP A 304 -10.07 -10.94 18.19
N LEU A 305 -11.14 -11.74 18.35
CA LEU A 305 -12.43 -11.57 17.70
C LEU A 305 -13.43 -11.04 18.74
N ILE A 306 -14.04 -9.90 18.45
CA ILE A 306 -14.84 -9.11 19.39
C ILE A 306 -16.24 -8.92 18.81
N ASN A 307 -17.27 -9.37 19.52
CA ASN A 307 -18.65 -9.19 19.12
C ASN A 307 -19.17 -7.79 19.55
N ALA A 308 -19.55 -6.97 18.58
CA ALA A 308 -20.00 -5.61 18.82
C ALA A 308 -21.38 -5.51 19.51
N LYS A 309 -22.21 -6.59 19.48
CA LYS A 309 -23.56 -6.59 20.10
C LYS A 309 -23.53 -6.90 21.58
N ASP A 310 -22.85 -7.98 21.96
CA ASP A 310 -22.82 -8.48 23.33
C ASP A 310 -21.49 -8.25 24.04
N HIS A 311 -20.50 -7.73 23.29
CA HIS A 311 -19.15 -7.40 23.75
C HIS A 311 -18.35 -8.59 24.27
N THR A 312 -18.70 -9.80 23.84
CA THR A 312 -17.86 -10.99 24.09
C THR A 312 -16.62 -10.95 23.23
N SER A 313 -15.52 -11.49 23.74
CA SER A 313 -14.25 -11.59 23.01
C SER A 313 -13.73 -13.01 23.03
N GLU A 314 -13.17 -13.45 21.91
CA GLU A 314 -12.52 -14.75 21.70
C GLU A 314 -11.08 -14.52 21.23
N LEU A 315 -10.12 -15.19 21.89
CA LEU A 315 -8.72 -15.18 21.43
C LEU A 315 -8.58 -16.21 20.31
N ALA A 316 -8.46 -15.74 19.07
CA ALA A 316 -8.38 -16.59 17.90
C ALA A 316 -6.96 -17.08 17.60
N LEU A 317 -5.95 -16.24 17.80
CA LEU A 317 -4.57 -16.58 17.44
C LEU A 317 -3.60 -15.93 18.44
N GLU A 318 -2.53 -16.66 18.75
CA GLU A 318 -1.38 -16.16 19.49
C GLU A 318 -0.11 -16.40 18.68
N GLU A 319 0.68 -15.34 18.48
CA GLU A 319 2.03 -15.40 17.92
C GLU A 319 3.03 -15.06 19.03
N ARG A 320 4.07 -15.86 19.16
CA ARG A 320 5.13 -15.70 20.18
C ARG A 320 6.47 -16.03 19.57
N ASP A 321 7.47 -15.20 19.86
CA ASP A 321 8.87 -15.47 19.54
C ASP A 321 9.76 -14.97 20.67
N GLU A 322 10.96 -15.53 20.84
CA GLU A 322 11.91 -15.08 21.86
C GLU A 322 12.52 -13.72 21.51
N ALA A 323 12.60 -13.38 20.22
CA ALA A 323 13.20 -12.15 19.73
C ALA A 323 12.13 -11.11 19.31
N TYR A 324 11.31 -11.42 18.30
CA TYR A 324 10.43 -10.45 17.68
C TYR A 324 9.29 -11.14 16.92
N VAL A 325 8.09 -10.55 16.95
CA VAL A 325 6.95 -10.92 16.13
C VAL A 325 6.60 -9.73 15.25
N ASP A 326 6.66 -9.91 13.93
CA ASP A 326 6.24 -8.87 13.00
C ASP A 326 4.71 -8.76 12.93
N ILE A 327 4.20 -7.53 12.77
CA ILE A 327 2.78 -7.32 12.48
C ILE A 327 2.48 -7.73 11.05
N THR A 328 1.27 -8.20 10.80
CA THR A 328 0.84 -8.52 9.43
C THR A 328 -0.40 -7.74 9.03
N ASP A 329 -0.37 -7.19 7.82
CA ASP A 329 -1.50 -6.58 7.13
C ASP A 329 -2.27 -7.59 6.26
N ASN A 330 -1.77 -8.81 6.16
CA ASN A 330 -2.25 -9.85 5.24
C ASN A 330 -3.48 -10.61 5.76
N LEU A 331 -4.01 -10.28 6.95
CA LEU A 331 -5.25 -10.87 7.46
C LEU A 331 -6.39 -10.69 6.45
N THR A 332 -6.88 -11.79 5.90
CA THR A 332 -7.96 -11.82 4.91
C THR A 332 -9.04 -12.78 5.37
N PHE A 333 -10.24 -12.27 5.72
CA PHE A 333 -11.39 -13.09 6.05
C PHE A 333 -12.07 -13.59 4.77
N LEU A 334 -12.35 -14.90 4.72
CA LEU A 334 -13.07 -15.55 3.64
C LEU A 334 -14.58 -15.53 3.92
N LYS A 335 -15.42 -15.89 2.93
CA LYS A 335 -16.89 -15.84 3.07
C LYS A 335 -17.46 -16.61 4.25
N ASP A 336 -16.80 -17.69 4.67
CA ASP A 336 -17.16 -18.48 5.83
C ASP A 336 -16.54 -17.97 7.16
N ASN A 337 -15.87 -16.80 7.11
CA ASN A 337 -15.06 -16.21 8.16
C ASN A 337 -13.84 -17.03 8.59
N SER A 338 -13.47 -18.11 7.90
CA SER A 338 -12.09 -18.60 7.97
C SER A 338 -11.15 -17.53 7.47
N PHE A 339 -9.86 -17.58 7.82
CA PHE A 339 -8.98 -16.48 7.45
C PHE A 339 -7.59 -16.93 7.03
N ILE A 340 -7.00 -16.12 6.17
CA ILE A 340 -5.61 -16.21 5.74
C ILE A 340 -4.77 -15.29 6.64
N TRP A 341 -3.62 -15.80 7.06
CA TRP A 341 -2.65 -15.13 7.91
C TRP A 341 -1.24 -15.38 7.40
N THR A 342 -0.31 -14.46 7.62
CA THR A 342 1.12 -14.69 7.38
C THR A 342 1.88 -14.68 8.69
N SER A 343 2.84 -15.58 8.84
CA SER A 343 3.61 -15.76 10.09
C SER A 343 4.98 -16.35 9.82
N GLU A 344 5.95 -15.97 10.63
CA GLU A 344 7.32 -16.50 10.62
C GLU A 344 7.54 -17.67 11.60
N LYS A 345 6.47 -18.23 12.19
CA LYS A 345 6.52 -19.23 13.26
C LYS A 345 7.25 -20.54 12.95
N ASP A 346 7.56 -20.83 11.67
CA ASP A 346 8.38 -21.97 11.25
C ASP A 346 9.81 -21.55 10.80
N GLY A 347 10.20 -20.28 11.03
CA GLY A 347 11.51 -19.72 10.72
C GLY A 347 11.57 -18.87 9.44
N TYR A 348 10.49 -18.85 8.64
CA TYR A 348 10.33 -18.02 7.45
C TYR A 348 8.89 -17.49 7.35
N ASN A 349 8.71 -16.34 6.73
CA ASN A 349 7.36 -15.81 6.52
C ASN A 349 6.58 -16.68 5.52
N HIS A 350 5.50 -17.32 5.98
CA HIS A 350 4.64 -18.18 5.18
C HIS A 350 3.17 -17.87 5.35
N ILE A 351 2.35 -18.37 4.41
CA ILE A 351 0.90 -18.22 4.39
C ILE A 351 0.26 -19.39 5.08
N TYR A 352 -0.68 -19.09 5.98
CA TYR A 352 -1.46 -20.06 6.78
C TYR A 352 -2.95 -19.81 6.59
N HIS A 353 -3.75 -20.88 6.66
CA HIS A 353 -5.20 -20.83 6.65
C HIS A 353 -5.75 -21.35 7.97
N TYR A 354 -6.60 -20.55 8.62
CA TYR A 354 -7.25 -20.83 9.90
C TYR A 354 -8.75 -20.86 9.74
N ASP A 355 -9.45 -21.64 10.57
CA ASP A 355 -10.90 -21.55 10.68
C ASP A 355 -11.32 -20.24 11.40
N LYS A 356 -12.61 -19.98 11.44
CA LYS A 356 -13.17 -18.77 12.05
C LYS A 356 -12.92 -18.61 13.56
N HIS A 357 -12.42 -19.63 14.23
CA HIS A 357 -12.06 -19.65 15.64
C HIS A 357 -10.54 -19.68 15.87
N GLY A 358 -9.75 -19.54 14.81
CA GLY A 358 -8.28 -19.52 14.89
C GLY A 358 -7.62 -20.89 14.97
N LYS A 359 -8.35 -21.98 14.73
CA LYS A 359 -7.74 -23.30 14.61
C LYS A 359 -7.10 -23.43 13.23
N LEU A 360 -5.81 -23.81 13.20
CA LEU A 360 -5.07 -24.04 11.97
C LEU A 360 -5.72 -25.14 11.12
N ILE A 361 -6.10 -24.81 9.89
CA ILE A 361 -6.55 -25.75 8.87
C ILE A 361 -5.34 -26.33 8.14
N ASN A 362 -4.48 -25.47 7.57
CA ASN A 362 -3.24 -25.88 6.94
C ASN A 362 -2.24 -24.72 6.77
N GLN A 363 -0.98 -25.08 6.65
CA GLN A 363 0.06 -24.19 6.12
C GLN A 363 0.03 -24.28 4.60
N VAL A 364 -0.20 -23.13 3.94
CA VAL A 364 -0.36 -23.03 2.47
C VAL A 364 0.97 -23.05 1.75
N THR A 365 1.92 -22.24 2.21
CA THR A 365 3.29 -22.19 1.70
C THR A 365 4.28 -22.68 2.74
N LYS A 366 5.36 -23.33 2.30
CA LYS A 366 6.40 -23.86 3.20
C LYS A 366 7.73 -24.06 2.48
N GLY A 367 8.83 -23.98 3.21
CA GLY A 367 10.18 -24.20 2.69
C GLY A 367 11.20 -23.29 3.38
N ASN A 368 12.49 -23.44 3.04
CA ASN A 368 13.56 -22.58 3.56
C ASN A 368 13.67 -21.27 2.73
N TRP A 369 12.57 -20.56 2.61
CA TRP A 369 12.41 -19.31 1.87
C TRP A 369 11.16 -18.59 2.40
N GLU A 370 11.04 -17.31 2.11
CA GLU A 370 9.93 -16.49 2.62
C GLU A 370 9.00 -15.98 1.51
N VAL A 371 7.75 -15.78 1.88
CA VAL A 371 6.80 -14.94 1.16
C VAL A 371 7.14 -13.49 1.45
N THR A 372 7.48 -12.72 0.42
CA THR A 372 7.84 -11.31 0.54
C THR A 372 6.67 -10.37 0.30
N ASN A 373 5.62 -10.84 -0.36
CA ASN A 373 4.37 -10.10 -0.54
C ASN A 373 3.19 -11.05 -0.72
N TYR A 374 2.06 -10.74 -0.11
CA TYR A 374 0.77 -11.41 -0.31
C TYR A 374 -0.13 -10.46 -1.12
N TYR A 375 -0.51 -10.84 -2.33
CA TYR A 375 -1.31 -10.00 -3.22
C TYR A 375 -2.82 -10.17 -3.05
N GLY A 376 -3.27 -11.31 -2.50
CA GLY A 376 -4.66 -11.58 -2.23
C GLY A 376 -5.10 -13.00 -2.60
N PHE A 377 -6.39 -13.24 -2.44
CA PHE A 377 -7.05 -14.53 -2.70
C PHE A 377 -8.20 -14.37 -3.69
N ASP A 378 -8.08 -15.02 -4.84
CA ASP A 378 -9.19 -15.21 -5.78
C ASP A 378 -10.07 -16.37 -5.31
N GLU A 379 -11.10 -16.03 -4.59
CA GLU A 379 -12.03 -17.00 -4.01
C GLU A 379 -12.82 -17.80 -5.08
N LYS A 380 -13.04 -17.21 -6.25
CA LYS A 380 -13.75 -17.84 -7.37
C LYS A 380 -12.95 -19.00 -7.96
N ASN A 381 -11.63 -18.85 -8.07
CA ASN A 381 -10.74 -19.83 -8.68
C ASN A 381 -9.91 -20.60 -7.63
N ASP A 382 -10.14 -20.37 -6.34
CA ASP A 382 -9.37 -20.96 -5.22
C ASP A 382 -7.86 -20.74 -5.40
N ARG A 383 -7.43 -19.47 -5.64
CA ARG A 383 -6.04 -19.12 -5.89
C ARG A 383 -5.57 -17.98 -4.99
N ILE A 384 -4.50 -18.22 -4.25
CA ILE A 384 -3.71 -17.20 -3.57
C ILE A 384 -2.61 -16.76 -4.51
N PHE A 385 -2.38 -15.45 -4.60
CA PHE A 385 -1.28 -14.83 -5.33
C PHE A 385 -0.29 -14.21 -4.36
N TYR A 386 1.00 -14.48 -4.56
CA TYR A 386 2.06 -14.01 -3.66
C TYR A 386 3.39 -13.84 -4.40
N GLN A 387 4.31 -13.12 -3.77
CA GLN A 387 5.70 -13.01 -4.20
C GLN A 387 6.57 -13.78 -3.19
N SER A 388 7.62 -14.41 -3.67
CA SER A 388 8.59 -15.08 -2.79
C SER A 388 10.01 -15.08 -3.34
N VAL A 389 10.95 -15.44 -2.46
CA VAL A 389 12.37 -15.67 -2.78
C VAL A 389 12.71 -17.15 -2.99
N GLU A 390 11.73 -17.99 -3.28
CA GLU A 390 11.90 -19.43 -3.44
C GLU A 390 12.95 -19.80 -4.52
N ASN A 391 13.10 -18.94 -5.54
CA ASN A 391 14.08 -19.10 -6.63
C ASN A 391 15.42 -18.39 -6.33
N GLY A 392 15.79 -18.29 -5.06
CA GLY A 392 17.01 -17.63 -4.58
C GLY A 392 16.75 -16.26 -3.99
N SER A 393 17.45 -15.97 -2.88
CA SER A 393 17.19 -14.80 -2.04
C SER A 393 17.45 -13.44 -2.70
N ILE A 394 18.17 -13.41 -3.83
CA ILE A 394 18.39 -12.21 -4.65
C ILE A 394 17.32 -12.00 -5.73
N ASN A 395 16.39 -12.96 -5.89
CA ASN A 395 15.32 -12.92 -6.86
C ASN A 395 13.97 -12.73 -6.15
N ARG A 396 13.02 -12.16 -6.85
CA ARG A 396 11.62 -12.05 -6.43
C ARG A 396 10.74 -12.47 -7.59
N ASP A 397 9.92 -13.48 -7.35
CA ASP A 397 9.02 -14.03 -8.34
C ASP A 397 7.58 -14.05 -7.84
N VAL A 398 6.65 -13.93 -8.78
CA VAL A 398 5.22 -13.99 -8.52
C VAL A 398 4.74 -15.42 -8.74
N TYR A 399 3.97 -15.92 -7.79
CA TYR A 399 3.40 -17.26 -7.77
C TYR A 399 1.89 -17.23 -7.56
N SER A 400 1.24 -18.31 -7.98
CA SER A 400 -0.10 -18.66 -7.52
C SER A 400 -0.11 -20.06 -6.88
N ILE A 401 -0.99 -20.27 -5.90
CA ILE A 401 -1.18 -21.55 -5.21
C ILE A 401 -2.62 -21.69 -4.76
N LYS A 402 -3.16 -22.90 -4.69
CA LYS A 402 -4.48 -23.12 -4.08
C LYS A 402 -4.44 -22.95 -2.56
N LEU A 403 -5.57 -22.59 -1.97
CA LEU A 403 -5.71 -22.42 -0.52
C LEU A 403 -5.30 -23.69 0.29
N ASN A 404 -5.44 -24.88 -0.31
CA ASN A 404 -5.00 -26.14 0.28
C ASN A 404 -3.50 -26.44 0.12
N GLY A 405 -2.72 -25.50 -0.44
CA GLY A 405 -1.26 -25.63 -0.65
C GLY A 405 -0.85 -26.47 -1.87
N ARG A 406 -1.79 -26.81 -2.77
CA ARG A 406 -1.52 -27.58 -4.00
C ARG A 406 -1.51 -26.69 -5.23
N ASP A 407 -1.11 -27.29 -6.37
CA ASP A 407 -1.14 -26.65 -7.69
C ASP A 407 -0.43 -25.29 -7.72
N LYS A 408 0.76 -25.23 -7.11
CA LYS A 408 1.63 -24.05 -7.14
C LYS A 408 2.18 -23.83 -8.55
N GLU A 409 2.10 -22.59 -9.01
CA GLU A 409 2.62 -22.14 -10.28
C GLU A 409 3.49 -20.88 -10.13
N ARG A 410 4.66 -20.84 -10.78
CA ARG A 410 5.46 -19.61 -10.94
C ARG A 410 4.98 -18.86 -12.18
N LEU A 411 4.46 -17.65 -11.98
CA LEU A 411 3.87 -16.82 -13.04
C LEU A 411 4.90 -15.94 -13.77
N THR A 412 5.99 -15.54 -13.10
CA THR A 412 7.09 -14.77 -13.68
C THR A 412 8.30 -15.67 -13.91
N LYS A 413 9.06 -15.44 -14.99
CA LYS A 413 10.13 -16.36 -15.39
C LYS A 413 11.51 -15.70 -15.48
N SER A 414 11.57 -14.35 -15.51
CA SER A 414 12.83 -13.61 -15.61
C SER A 414 13.53 -13.54 -14.26
N GLU A 415 14.84 -13.78 -14.24
CA GLU A 415 15.65 -13.61 -13.04
C GLU A 415 15.81 -12.13 -12.70
N GLY A 416 15.63 -11.79 -11.43
CA GLY A 416 15.64 -10.42 -10.94
C GLY A 416 14.48 -10.16 -9.98
N THR A 417 13.99 -8.94 -9.96
CA THR A 417 12.85 -8.54 -9.13
C THR A 417 11.60 -8.39 -9.98
N ASN A 418 10.61 -9.24 -9.73
CA ASN A 418 9.27 -9.16 -10.30
C ASN A 418 8.29 -8.75 -9.21
N ASN A 419 7.48 -7.73 -9.46
CA ASN A 419 6.42 -7.28 -8.56
C ASN A 419 5.11 -7.14 -9.33
N ALA A 420 3.99 -7.57 -8.75
CA ALA A 420 2.71 -7.61 -9.42
C ALA A 420 1.70 -6.62 -8.83
N SER A 421 0.92 -5.99 -9.71
CA SER A 421 -0.32 -5.28 -9.36
C SER A 421 -1.48 -5.97 -10.06
N PHE A 422 -2.35 -6.63 -9.29
CA PHE A 422 -3.46 -7.43 -9.84
C PHE A 422 -4.70 -6.58 -10.10
N SER A 423 -5.48 -6.99 -11.13
CA SER A 423 -6.85 -6.51 -11.29
C SER A 423 -7.73 -7.02 -10.14
N ALA A 424 -8.81 -6.29 -9.81
CA ALA A 424 -9.67 -6.61 -8.67
C ALA A 424 -10.29 -8.01 -8.73
N ASP A 425 -10.49 -8.56 -9.94
CA ASP A 425 -11.00 -9.91 -10.18
C ASP A 425 -9.92 -10.97 -10.41
N PHE A 426 -8.63 -10.62 -10.26
CA PHE A 426 -7.48 -11.47 -10.55
C PHE A 426 -7.45 -12.05 -11.97
N SER A 427 -8.03 -11.36 -12.96
CA SER A 427 -7.92 -11.76 -14.37
C SER A 427 -6.56 -11.39 -14.96
N TYR A 428 -6.00 -10.27 -14.54
CA TYR A 428 -4.76 -9.68 -15.04
C TYR A 428 -3.83 -9.30 -13.91
N PHE A 429 -2.54 -9.18 -14.23
CA PHE A 429 -1.61 -8.42 -13.41
C PHE A 429 -0.63 -7.62 -14.27
N ILE A 430 -0.25 -6.46 -13.78
CA ILE A 430 0.87 -5.70 -14.33
C ILE A 430 2.12 -6.15 -13.56
N ASN A 431 3.07 -6.76 -14.28
CA ASN A 431 4.38 -7.09 -13.72
C ASN A 431 5.32 -5.91 -13.89
N THR A 432 5.95 -5.48 -12.81
CA THR A 432 7.11 -4.58 -12.82
C THR A 432 8.36 -5.43 -12.63
N TYR A 433 9.14 -5.55 -13.69
CA TYR A 433 10.37 -6.32 -13.68
C TYR A 433 11.58 -5.40 -13.74
N SER A 434 12.64 -5.74 -12.99
CA SER A 434 13.96 -5.13 -13.13
C SER A 434 15.06 -6.09 -12.68
N SER A 435 16.29 -5.87 -13.15
CA SER A 435 17.47 -6.61 -12.68
C SER A 435 18.64 -5.64 -12.43
N ALA A 436 19.79 -6.17 -12.06
CA ALA A 436 21.01 -5.38 -11.91
C ALA A 436 21.46 -4.66 -13.21
N THR A 437 21.04 -5.18 -14.37
CA THR A 437 21.43 -4.69 -15.70
C THR A 437 20.26 -4.26 -16.57
N THR A 438 19.02 -4.46 -16.10
CA THR A 438 17.80 -4.16 -16.85
C THR A 438 17.01 -3.08 -16.11
N PRO A 439 16.78 -1.90 -16.73
CA PRO A 439 15.85 -0.90 -16.19
C PRO A 439 14.45 -1.47 -16.00
N PRO A 440 13.58 -0.80 -15.21
CA PRO A 440 12.22 -1.29 -14.99
C PRO A 440 11.43 -1.50 -16.29
N GLU A 441 10.89 -2.69 -16.48
CA GLU A 441 9.96 -3.06 -17.55
C GLU A 441 8.57 -3.29 -16.96
N TYR A 442 7.54 -2.89 -17.70
CA TYR A 442 6.15 -3.03 -17.28
C TYR A 442 5.38 -3.82 -18.32
N THR A 443 4.80 -4.93 -17.89
CA THR A 443 4.07 -5.84 -18.79
C THR A 443 2.71 -6.18 -18.22
N LEU A 444 1.70 -6.28 -19.09
CA LEU A 444 0.40 -6.83 -18.75
C LEU A 444 0.42 -8.34 -18.98
N ASN A 445 0.04 -9.10 -17.98
CA ASN A 445 0.08 -10.56 -17.97
C ASN A 445 -1.27 -11.16 -17.55
N SER A 446 -1.54 -12.38 -18.03
CA SER A 446 -2.66 -13.18 -17.55
C SER A 446 -2.37 -13.72 -16.15
N ALA A 447 -3.23 -13.49 -15.18
CA ALA A 447 -3.06 -14.02 -13.83
C ALA A 447 -3.22 -15.55 -13.77
N ALA A 448 -4.01 -16.13 -14.69
CA ALA A 448 -4.24 -17.57 -14.75
C ALA A 448 -3.02 -18.37 -15.21
N SER A 449 -2.08 -17.78 -15.98
CA SER A 449 -0.97 -18.51 -16.61
C SER A 449 0.38 -17.80 -16.56
N GLY A 450 0.43 -16.56 -16.13
CA GLY A 450 1.62 -15.72 -16.21
C GLY A 450 2.00 -15.27 -17.64
N ASN A 451 1.22 -15.66 -18.66
CA ASN A 451 1.57 -15.34 -20.04
C ASN A 451 1.48 -13.84 -20.32
N LEU A 452 2.48 -13.33 -21.03
CA LEU A 452 2.51 -11.97 -21.52
C LEU A 452 1.33 -11.71 -22.47
N ILE A 453 0.56 -10.67 -22.18
CA ILE A 453 -0.50 -10.14 -23.05
C ILE A 453 0.06 -8.97 -23.86
N LYS A 454 0.73 -8.03 -23.18
CA LYS A 454 1.23 -6.81 -23.83
C LYS A 454 2.39 -6.18 -23.04
N SER A 455 3.41 -5.67 -23.74
CA SER A 455 4.38 -4.74 -23.16
C SER A 455 3.75 -3.36 -23.00
N ILE A 456 3.96 -2.72 -21.85
CA ILE A 456 3.43 -1.39 -21.54
C ILE A 456 4.55 -0.35 -21.67
N LYS A 457 5.69 -0.59 -21.01
CA LYS A 457 6.91 0.21 -21.08
C LYS A 457 8.10 -0.71 -20.92
N ASP A 458 9.11 -0.55 -21.77
CA ASP A 458 10.31 -1.39 -21.78
C ASP A 458 11.59 -0.65 -21.38
N ASN A 459 11.57 0.68 -21.36
CA ASN A 459 12.75 1.52 -21.11
C ASN A 459 13.95 1.23 -22.06
N ASP A 460 13.71 0.72 -23.25
CA ASP A 460 14.73 0.38 -24.25
C ASP A 460 15.60 1.60 -24.60
N ALA A 461 14.99 2.80 -24.72
CA ALA A 461 15.71 4.03 -25.00
C ALA A 461 16.75 4.35 -23.91
N LEU A 462 16.44 4.08 -22.65
CA LEU A 462 17.37 4.22 -21.53
C LEU A 462 18.48 3.15 -21.59
N SER A 463 18.13 1.89 -21.89
CA SER A 463 19.07 0.79 -22.03
C SER A 463 20.07 1.07 -23.16
N GLN A 464 19.60 1.56 -24.31
CA GLN A 464 20.45 1.98 -25.43
C GLN A 464 21.36 3.14 -25.02
N LYS A 465 20.83 4.17 -24.34
CA LYS A 465 21.63 5.28 -23.86
C LYS A 465 22.73 4.82 -22.88
N LEU A 466 22.38 3.97 -21.90
CA LEU A 466 23.35 3.46 -20.93
C LEU A 466 24.47 2.65 -21.57
N SER A 467 24.20 1.96 -22.68
CA SER A 467 25.23 1.21 -23.41
C SER A 467 26.32 2.08 -24.06
N GLU A 468 26.10 3.40 -24.16
CA GLU A 468 27.11 4.35 -24.65
C GLU A 468 28.10 4.79 -23.54
N TYR A 469 27.82 4.44 -22.28
CA TYR A 469 28.60 4.86 -21.13
C TYR A 469 29.44 3.72 -20.58
N LYS A 470 30.61 4.05 -20.08
CA LYS A 470 31.45 3.12 -19.32
C LYS A 470 30.87 2.92 -17.92
N THR A 471 30.10 1.85 -17.73
CA THR A 471 29.53 1.45 -16.46
C THR A 471 30.12 0.11 -16.03
N SER A 472 30.31 -0.07 -14.73
CA SER A 472 30.65 -1.38 -14.16
C SER A 472 29.37 -2.23 -14.05
N VAL A 473 29.49 -3.50 -14.43
CA VAL A 473 28.41 -4.48 -14.23
C VAL A 473 28.48 -4.98 -12.79
N LYS A 474 27.35 -5.11 -12.13
CA LYS A 474 27.29 -5.78 -10.83
C LYS A 474 27.60 -7.25 -10.95
N GLU A 475 28.62 -7.71 -10.23
CA GLU A 475 28.98 -9.11 -10.14
C GLU A 475 28.44 -9.68 -8.82
N PHE A 476 27.59 -10.71 -8.91
CA PHE A 476 27.05 -11.41 -7.76
C PHE A 476 27.90 -12.63 -7.43
N SER A 477 28.15 -12.82 -6.14
CA SER A 477 28.90 -13.95 -5.62
C SER A 477 28.43 -14.31 -4.21
N THR A 478 28.95 -15.39 -3.67
CA THR A 478 28.70 -15.80 -2.30
C THR A 478 29.99 -15.92 -1.53
N ILE A 479 29.96 -15.61 -0.23
CA ILE A 479 31.06 -15.83 0.69
C ILE A 479 30.54 -16.60 1.91
N ASN A 480 31.26 -17.66 2.31
CA ASN A 480 30.91 -18.39 3.52
C ASN A 480 31.51 -17.70 4.74
N ILE A 481 30.65 -17.32 5.68
CA ILE A 481 31.04 -16.70 6.95
C ILE A 481 30.42 -17.52 8.09
N ASN A 482 31.24 -18.18 8.89
CA ASN A 482 30.81 -19.00 10.04
C ASN A 482 29.77 -20.08 9.69
N GLY A 483 29.85 -20.66 8.48
CA GLY A 483 28.94 -21.69 8.01
C GLY A 483 27.71 -21.19 7.27
N TYR A 484 27.53 -19.87 7.13
CA TYR A 484 26.47 -19.24 6.37
C TYR A 484 26.98 -18.72 5.03
N ASP A 485 26.31 -19.10 3.95
CA ASP A 485 26.57 -18.58 2.61
C ASP A 485 25.87 -17.22 2.44
N MET A 486 26.65 -16.15 2.51
CA MET A 486 26.17 -14.78 2.40
C MET A 486 26.26 -14.32 0.95
N ASN A 487 25.15 -13.82 0.40
CA ASN A 487 25.16 -13.18 -0.92
C ASN A 487 25.88 -11.83 -0.85
N MET A 488 26.70 -11.58 -1.84
CA MET A 488 27.41 -10.31 -1.98
C MET A 488 27.40 -9.84 -3.44
N TRP A 489 27.59 -8.56 -3.64
CA TRP A 489 27.78 -7.96 -4.96
C TRP A 489 28.91 -6.92 -4.93
N MET A 490 29.54 -6.73 -6.10
CA MET A 490 30.62 -5.76 -6.28
C MET A 490 30.39 -4.96 -7.57
#